data_2026c5d3b8fca2a3af2c2d4fb8d99f92
#
_entry.id   2026c5d3b8fca2a3af2c2d4fb8d99f92
#
_cell.length_a   1.000
_cell.length_b   1.000
_cell.length_c   1.000
_cell.angle_alpha   90.00
_cell.angle_beta   90.00
_cell.angle_gamma   90.00
#
_symmetry.space_group_name_H-M   'P 1'
#
loop_
_entity.id
_entity.type
_entity.pdbx_description
1 polymer ?
#
loop_
_entity_poly.entity_id
_entity_poly.type
_entity_poly.pdbx_seq_one_letter_code
_entity_poly.pdbx_strand_id
1 'polypeptide(L)'
;MESFSIQKLQELLSSSKSMSFRSDTLNPLFENEQEYNAWKLNRNVKQILQDKSEIFHGSDFYLGIDSGSTTTKILILDENEHVVFNYYEANQGNSLQKVSEGLSKFWQQCKVDGIEPNIKASCSTGYGEELIKQAFNLDVGIVETMAHLQGARWVNPNVSFILDIGGQDMKSIFVKDGAISNIELNEACSSGCGSFLQNFASIMSLTLNEFSQKACLAKNPADLGTRCTVFMNSKVKQSLRENAPIDDIAAGLAYSVMKNCLFKVLKINNINVLGDNIVVQGGTFRNDAVYRALEVLSGKQVFTTDIPELMGALGAALYAKNNKIPSSKNNEIVLLPSYETKELHCKGCTNQCSVLKFSFKNGNTCYSGNKCENVYYPKNSDLVKGINFFEEKDKILFGTDKKYMLAPNAAKPVNNNTRKIIGIPRILNIVLFVLVL
;
A
#
# COMPACT_ATOMS: atom_id res chain seq x y z
N MET A 1 9.16 46.54 45.09
CA MET A 1 8.63 45.14 44.99
C MET A 1 7.14 45.24 45.30
N GLU A 2 6.29 45.09 44.31
CA GLU A 2 4.86 45.04 44.51
C GLU A 2 4.49 43.71 45.19
N SER A 3 3.86 43.75 46.37
CA SER A 3 3.38 42.55 47.04
C SER A 3 2.12 42.05 46.36
N PHE A 4 2.22 40.90 45.68
CA PHE A 4 1.05 40.21 45.18
C PHE A 4 0.26 39.57 46.34
N SER A 5 -1.01 39.93 46.45
CA SER A 5 -1.88 39.30 47.45
C SER A 5 -2.23 37.86 47.01
N ILE A 6 -2.34 36.95 47.98
CA ILE A 6 -2.75 35.55 47.75
C ILE A 6 -4.09 35.45 47.01
N GLN A 7 -5.02 36.41 47.29
CA GLN A 7 -6.30 36.49 46.58
C GLN A 7 -6.14 36.77 45.11
N LYS A 8 -5.26 37.70 44.71
CA LYS A 8 -4.97 38.03 43.33
C LYS A 8 -4.29 36.88 42.58
N LEU A 9 -3.49 36.06 43.27
CA LEU A 9 -2.90 34.83 42.76
C LEU A 9 -3.96 33.74 42.56
N GLN A 10 -4.94 33.63 43.49
CA GLN A 10 -6.07 32.71 43.36
C GLN A 10 -7.02 33.10 42.21
N GLU A 11 -7.28 34.39 42.03
CA GLU A 11 -8.06 34.90 40.89
C GLU A 11 -7.35 34.66 39.56
N LEU A 12 -6.04 34.89 39.49
CA LEU A 12 -5.22 34.58 38.28
C LEU A 12 -5.17 33.09 38.00
N LEU A 13 -5.04 32.26 39.02
CA LEU A 13 -5.06 30.80 38.88
C LEU A 13 -6.45 30.26 38.47
N SER A 14 -7.52 30.86 38.99
CA SER A 14 -8.87 30.50 38.60
C SER A 14 -9.22 30.97 37.15
N SER A 15 -8.77 32.15 36.78
CA SER A 15 -8.90 32.65 35.40
C SER A 15 -7.99 31.92 34.40
N SER A 16 -6.80 31.47 34.84
CA SER A 16 -5.89 30.65 33.99
C SER A 16 -6.38 29.21 33.79
N LYS A 17 -7.23 28.68 34.69
CA LYS A 17 -7.84 27.37 34.48
C LYS A 17 -8.83 27.31 33.29
N SER A 18 -9.30 28.45 32.81
CA SER A 18 -10.18 28.55 31.66
C SER A 18 -9.43 28.82 30.31
N MET A 19 -8.17 29.21 30.39
CA MET A 19 -7.34 29.39 29.16
C MET A 19 -6.44 28.15 29.00
N SER A 20 -6.85 27.23 28.18
CA SER A 20 -5.94 26.20 27.68
C SER A 20 -4.89 26.91 26.82
N PHE A 21 -3.75 27.26 27.38
CA PHE A 21 -2.57 27.70 26.62
C PHE A 21 -2.00 26.51 25.86
N ARG A 22 -2.67 26.12 24.78
CA ARG A 22 -2.04 25.30 23.75
C ARG A 22 -1.53 26.24 22.69
N SER A 23 -0.21 26.44 22.67
CA SER A 23 0.45 27.24 21.64
C SER A 23 0.43 26.56 20.28
N ASP A 24 0.24 25.24 20.22
CA ASP A 24 0.42 24.44 19.01
C ASP A 24 -0.87 23.66 18.68
N THR A 25 -1.78 24.33 18.00
CA THR A 25 -3.00 23.73 17.44
C THR A 25 -3.01 23.86 15.93
N LEU A 26 -3.63 22.87 15.26
CA LEU A 26 -3.89 22.88 13.82
C LEU A 26 -5.31 23.39 13.57
N ASN A 27 -5.60 23.74 12.34
CA ASN A 27 -6.95 24.03 11.91
C ASN A 27 -7.83 22.78 12.07
N PRO A 28 -9.10 22.91 12.47
CA PRO A 28 -10.03 21.79 12.49
C PRO A 28 -10.18 21.19 11.10
N LEU A 29 -10.47 19.89 11.05
CA LEU A 29 -10.76 19.21 9.79
C LEU A 29 -12.06 19.70 9.17
N PHE A 30 -13.03 20.01 10.01
CA PHE A 30 -14.31 20.61 9.67
C PHE A 30 -14.68 21.65 10.75
N GLU A 31 -15.31 22.73 10.36
CA GLU A 31 -15.73 23.78 11.31
C GLU A 31 -16.87 23.31 12.21
N ASN A 32 -17.76 22.46 11.67
CA ASN A 32 -18.92 21.94 12.38
C ASN A 32 -19.42 20.63 11.75
N GLU A 33 -20.38 20.01 12.42
CA GLU A 33 -20.99 18.75 12.00
C GLU A 33 -21.76 18.87 10.67
N GLN A 34 -22.31 20.03 10.36
CA GLN A 34 -23.03 20.28 9.12
C GLN A 34 -22.07 20.25 7.91
N GLU A 35 -20.91 20.87 8.05
CA GLU A 35 -19.85 20.81 7.02
C GLU A 35 -19.34 19.37 6.83
N TYR A 36 -19.09 18.64 7.93
CA TYR A 36 -18.69 17.25 7.87
C TYR A 36 -19.72 16.40 7.11
N ASN A 37 -21.00 16.53 7.43
CA ASN A 37 -22.07 15.76 6.77
C ASN A 37 -22.20 16.14 5.29
N ALA A 38 -22.11 17.42 4.95
CA ALA A 38 -22.12 17.90 3.57
C ALA A 38 -20.92 17.36 2.77
N TRP A 39 -19.71 17.40 3.37
CA TRP A 39 -18.51 16.83 2.75
C TRP A 39 -18.66 15.33 2.51
N LYS A 40 -19.19 14.58 3.48
CA LYS A 40 -19.38 13.13 3.37
C LYS A 40 -20.30 12.72 2.21
N LEU A 41 -21.28 13.54 1.90
CA LEU A 41 -22.18 13.35 0.75
C LEU A 41 -21.55 13.73 -0.59
N ASN A 42 -20.65 14.71 -0.59
CA ASN A 42 -20.11 15.31 -1.83
C ASN A 42 -18.66 14.88 -2.14
N ARG A 43 -17.98 14.15 -1.26
CA ARG A 43 -16.62 13.66 -1.51
C ARG A 43 -16.57 12.70 -2.70
N ASN A 44 -15.43 12.65 -3.38
CA ASN A 44 -15.24 11.84 -4.59
C ASN A 44 -15.07 10.34 -4.24
N VAL A 45 -16.16 9.70 -3.86
CA VAL A 45 -16.20 8.24 -3.57
C VAL A 45 -17.01 7.56 -4.66
N LYS A 46 -16.34 6.76 -5.48
CA LYS A 46 -17.00 5.92 -6.48
C LYS A 46 -17.65 4.73 -5.78
N GLN A 47 -18.98 4.64 -5.82
CA GLN A 47 -19.72 3.50 -5.31
C GLN A 47 -19.50 2.30 -6.23
N ILE A 48 -19.01 1.21 -5.68
CA ILE A 48 -18.71 -0.03 -6.40
C ILE A 48 -19.65 -1.14 -5.97
N LEU A 49 -19.97 -1.19 -4.65
CA LEU A 49 -20.92 -2.16 -4.13
C LEU A 49 -22.34 -1.69 -4.49
N GLN A 50 -22.95 -2.38 -5.43
CA GLN A 50 -24.36 -2.17 -5.78
C GLN A 50 -25.27 -3.08 -4.96
N ASP A 51 -26.54 -2.73 -4.88
CA ASP A 51 -27.54 -3.59 -4.24
C ASP A 51 -27.60 -4.95 -4.95
N LYS A 52 -27.51 -6.03 -4.18
CA LYS A 52 -27.44 -7.41 -4.68
C LYS A 52 -28.60 -7.85 -5.58
N SER A 53 -29.69 -7.10 -5.63
CA SER A 53 -30.88 -7.43 -6.41
C SER A 53 -30.74 -7.24 -7.92
N GLU A 54 -29.73 -6.51 -8.40
CA GLU A 54 -29.58 -6.18 -9.83
C GLU A 54 -28.43 -6.92 -10.54
N ILE A 55 -27.61 -7.69 -9.81
CA ILE A 55 -26.24 -8.03 -10.22
C ILE A 55 -26.15 -9.39 -10.97
N PHE A 56 -27.12 -10.30 -10.84
CA PHE A 56 -26.96 -11.65 -11.37
C PHE A 56 -27.75 -11.90 -12.65
N HIS A 57 -27.37 -11.28 -13.76
CA HIS A 57 -27.92 -11.59 -15.09
C HIS A 57 -26.94 -12.26 -16.05
N GLY A 58 -25.67 -12.51 -15.66
CA GLY A 58 -24.65 -13.15 -16.49
C GLY A 58 -23.98 -14.32 -15.78
N SER A 59 -23.39 -15.21 -16.55
CA SER A 59 -22.58 -16.32 -16.05
C SER A 59 -21.07 -16.10 -16.21
N ASP A 60 -20.65 -15.03 -16.90
CA ASP A 60 -19.26 -14.74 -17.25
C ASP A 60 -18.63 -13.78 -16.24
N PHE A 61 -17.58 -14.24 -15.58
CA PHE A 61 -16.97 -13.52 -14.47
C PHE A 61 -15.45 -13.35 -14.64
N TYR A 62 -14.91 -12.33 -13.99
CA TYR A 62 -13.49 -12.00 -13.96
C TYR A 62 -13.01 -11.96 -12.52
N LEU A 63 -12.04 -12.81 -12.20
CA LEU A 63 -11.54 -13.02 -10.84
C LEU A 63 -10.26 -12.25 -10.61
N GLY A 64 -10.21 -11.46 -9.53
CA GLY A 64 -9.01 -10.84 -9.00
C GLY A 64 -8.73 -11.30 -7.57
N ILE A 65 -7.50 -11.72 -7.31
CA ILE A 65 -7.03 -12.13 -5.97
C ILE A 65 -5.82 -11.29 -5.59
N ASP A 66 -5.91 -10.56 -4.50
CA ASP A 66 -4.79 -9.87 -3.87
C ASP A 66 -4.40 -10.61 -2.58
N SER A 67 -3.29 -11.32 -2.63
CA SER A 67 -2.75 -12.08 -1.49
C SER A 67 -1.53 -11.36 -0.91
N GLY A 68 -1.78 -10.48 0.04
CA GLY A 68 -0.73 -9.80 0.80
C GLY A 68 -0.10 -10.69 1.88
N SER A 69 0.84 -10.13 2.63
CA SER A 69 1.49 -10.82 3.76
C SER A 69 0.53 -11.10 4.93
N THR A 70 -0.41 -10.19 5.16
CA THR A 70 -1.31 -10.21 6.32
C THR A 70 -2.76 -10.51 5.98
N THR A 71 -3.20 -10.20 4.76
CA THR A 71 -4.61 -10.29 4.35
C THR A 71 -4.76 -10.90 2.97
N THR A 72 -5.86 -11.62 2.77
CA THR A 72 -6.32 -12.10 1.46
C THR A 72 -7.58 -11.35 1.07
N LYS A 73 -7.61 -10.92 -0.17
CA LYS A 73 -8.72 -10.19 -0.76
C LYS A 73 -9.09 -10.84 -2.09
N ILE A 74 -10.37 -11.08 -2.30
CA ILE A 74 -10.90 -11.61 -3.55
C ILE A 74 -12.00 -10.68 -4.02
N LEU A 75 -12.01 -10.39 -5.31
CA LEU A 75 -13.04 -9.60 -5.93
C LEU A 75 -13.37 -10.22 -7.28
N ILE A 76 -14.67 -10.33 -7.56
CA ILE A 76 -15.18 -10.90 -8.81
C ILE A 76 -16.08 -9.87 -9.47
N LEU A 77 -15.80 -9.62 -10.75
CA LEU A 77 -16.57 -8.71 -11.60
C LEU A 77 -17.40 -9.49 -12.61
N ASP A 78 -18.53 -8.93 -13.00
CA ASP A 78 -19.27 -9.33 -14.18
C ASP A 78 -18.71 -8.66 -15.46
N GLU A 79 -19.35 -8.89 -16.60
CA GLU A 79 -18.99 -8.28 -17.88
C GLU A 79 -19.12 -6.75 -17.89
N ASN A 80 -19.97 -6.18 -17.05
CA ASN A 80 -20.23 -4.74 -16.94
C ASN A 80 -19.37 -4.05 -15.88
N GLU A 81 -18.41 -4.79 -15.28
CA GLU A 81 -17.54 -4.31 -14.20
C GLU A 81 -18.27 -4.07 -12.86
N HIS A 82 -19.44 -4.69 -12.66
CA HIS A 82 -20.09 -4.70 -11.38
C HIS A 82 -19.44 -5.73 -10.46
N VAL A 83 -19.29 -5.39 -9.19
CA VAL A 83 -18.77 -6.32 -8.18
C VAL A 83 -19.87 -7.29 -7.77
N VAL A 84 -19.76 -8.52 -8.20
CA VAL A 84 -20.72 -9.60 -7.86
C VAL A 84 -20.34 -10.32 -6.56
N PHE A 85 -19.07 -10.31 -6.21
CA PHE A 85 -18.57 -10.93 -4.99
C PHE A 85 -17.33 -10.22 -4.48
N ASN A 86 -17.22 -10.09 -3.16
CA ASN A 86 -16.00 -9.63 -2.51
C ASN A 86 -15.73 -10.43 -1.22
N TYR A 87 -14.46 -10.57 -0.89
CA TYR A 87 -13.99 -11.27 0.29
C TYR A 87 -12.74 -10.58 0.83
N TYR A 88 -12.69 -10.38 2.14
CA TYR A 88 -11.55 -9.78 2.84
C TYR A 88 -11.35 -10.49 4.17
N GLU A 89 -10.21 -11.12 4.37
CA GLU A 89 -9.89 -11.83 5.61
C GLU A 89 -8.39 -11.75 5.94
N ALA A 90 -8.08 -11.84 7.24
CA ALA A 90 -6.71 -11.97 7.71
C ALA A 90 -6.16 -13.37 7.41
N ASN A 91 -4.92 -13.45 6.92
CA ASN A 91 -4.29 -14.72 6.50
C ASN A 91 -4.01 -15.67 7.66
N GLN A 92 -3.75 -15.14 8.86
CA GLN A 92 -3.34 -15.94 10.03
C GLN A 92 -2.21 -16.95 9.71
N GLY A 93 -1.30 -16.57 8.81
CA GLY A 93 -0.19 -17.39 8.34
C GLY A 93 -0.52 -18.38 7.21
N ASN A 94 -1.76 -18.48 6.75
CA ASN A 94 -2.18 -19.42 5.69
C ASN A 94 -3.05 -18.75 4.61
N SER A 95 -2.40 -18.10 3.68
CA SER A 95 -3.09 -17.44 2.55
C SER A 95 -3.80 -18.43 1.61
N LEU A 96 -3.23 -19.62 1.40
CA LEU A 96 -3.85 -20.65 0.54
C LEU A 96 -5.21 -21.07 1.08
N GLN A 97 -5.30 -21.29 2.40
CA GLN A 97 -6.58 -21.61 3.03
C GLN A 97 -7.58 -20.46 2.89
N LYS A 98 -7.16 -19.21 3.08
CA LYS A 98 -8.07 -18.06 2.98
C LYS A 98 -8.59 -17.85 1.57
N VAL A 99 -7.77 -18.03 0.55
CA VAL A 99 -8.22 -18.02 -0.84
C VAL A 99 -9.22 -19.15 -1.10
N SER A 100 -8.92 -20.36 -0.64
CA SER A 100 -9.84 -21.52 -0.77
C SER A 100 -11.18 -21.26 -0.10
N GLU A 101 -11.21 -20.72 1.11
CA GLU A 101 -12.42 -20.34 1.83
C GLU A 101 -13.24 -19.29 1.05
N GLY A 102 -12.58 -18.24 0.55
CA GLY A 102 -13.25 -17.18 -0.20
C GLY A 102 -13.84 -17.68 -1.52
N LEU A 103 -13.08 -18.44 -2.30
CA LEU A 103 -13.58 -19.05 -3.54
C LEU A 103 -14.74 -20.00 -3.27
N SER A 104 -14.63 -20.84 -2.26
CA SER A 104 -15.72 -21.77 -1.89
C SER A 104 -17.00 -21.04 -1.51
N LYS A 105 -16.91 -19.90 -0.81
CA LYS A 105 -18.09 -19.05 -0.50
C LYS A 105 -18.75 -18.51 -1.77
N PHE A 106 -17.96 -18.07 -2.75
CA PHE A 106 -18.49 -17.60 -4.03
C PHE A 106 -19.24 -18.71 -4.76
N TRP A 107 -18.62 -19.90 -4.91
CA TRP A 107 -19.29 -21.04 -5.57
C TRP A 107 -20.54 -21.50 -4.84
N GLN A 108 -20.52 -21.47 -3.51
CA GLN A 108 -21.71 -21.79 -2.71
C GLN A 108 -22.83 -20.76 -2.94
N GLN A 109 -22.48 -19.47 -2.99
CA GLN A 109 -23.45 -18.41 -3.31
C GLN A 109 -24.07 -18.62 -4.70
N CYS A 110 -23.26 -18.84 -5.73
CA CYS A 110 -23.73 -19.13 -7.08
C CYS A 110 -24.68 -20.32 -7.12
N LYS A 111 -24.35 -21.38 -6.37
CA LYS A 111 -25.24 -22.57 -6.28
C LYS A 111 -26.58 -22.24 -5.65
N VAL A 112 -26.62 -21.41 -4.62
CA VAL A 112 -27.88 -20.95 -3.99
C VAL A 112 -28.69 -20.11 -4.96
N ASP A 113 -28.03 -19.26 -5.74
CA ASP A 113 -28.66 -18.35 -6.70
C ASP A 113 -29.01 -19.06 -8.06
N GLY A 114 -28.68 -20.35 -8.20
CA GLY A 114 -28.95 -21.14 -9.41
C GLY A 114 -28.06 -20.74 -10.61
N ILE A 115 -26.86 -20.17 -10.34
CA ILE A 115 -25.94 -19.71 -11.35
C ILE A 115 -24.80 -20.72 -11.49
N GLU A 116 -24.46 -21.06 -12.72
CA GLU A 116 -23.23 -21.79 -13.06
C GLU A 116 -22.14 -20.78 -13.42
N PRO A 117 -21.18 -20.53 -12.52
CA PRO A 117 -20.20 -19.48 -12.75
C PRO A 117 -19.15 -19.89 -13.78
N ASN A 118 -18.96 -19.06 -14.79
CA ASN A 118 -17.93 -19.21 -15.79
C ASN A 118 -16.85 -18.13 -15.60
N ILE A 119 -15.71 -18.50 -15.03
CA ILE A 119 -14.59 -17.57 -14.88
C ILE A 119 -13.85 -17.47 -16.20
N LYS A 120 -14.04 -16.36 -16.91
CA LYS A 120 -13.43 -16.10 -18.24
C LYS A 120 -11.94 -15.80 -18.13
N ALA A 121 -11.54 -15.09 -17.10
CA ALA A 121 -10.15 -14.84 -16.82
C ALA A 121 -9.94 -14.58 -15.32
N SER A 122 -8.73 -14.88 -14.87
CA SER A 122 -8.34 -14.81 -13.46
C SER A 122 -6.94 -14.23 -13.31
N CYS A 123 -6.75 -13.39 -12.30
CA CYS A 123 -5.47 -12.74 -12.03
C CYS A 123 -5.18 -12.71 -10.53
N SER A 124 -3.94 -13.04 -10.17
CA SER A 124 -3.41 -12.84 -8.83
C SER A 124 -2.46 -11.66 -8.75
N THR A 125 -2.39 -11.06 -7.57
CA THR A 125 -1.43 -10.00 -7.23
C THR A 125 -1.05 -10.06 -5.76
N GLY A 126 -0.16 -9.17 -5.33
CA GLY A 126 0.33 -9.10 -3.95
C GLY A 126 1.54 -10.01 -3.72
N TYR A 127 1.99 -10.07 -2.49
CA TYR A 127 3.20 -10.81 -2.11
C TYR A 127 3.14 -12.32 -2.40
N GLY A 128 1.93 -12.89 -2.37
CA GLY A 128 1.66 -14.31 -2.66
C GLY A 128 1.29 -14.59 -4.11
N GLU A 129 1.46 -13.65 -5.02
CA GLU A 129 0.99 -13.71 -6.41
C GLU A 129 1.27 -15.06 -7.09
N GLU A 130 2.53 -15.44 -7.20
CA GLU A 130 2.92 -16.66 -7.92
C GLU A 130 2.46 -17.93 -7.21
N LEU A 131 2.49 -17.96 -5.87
CA LEU A 131 2.00 -19.08 -5.08
C LEU A 131 0.50 -19.32 -5.33
N ILE A 132 -0.29 -18.26 -5.27
CA ILE A 132 -1.74 -18.31 -5.49
C ILE A 132 -2.05 -18.71 -6.93
N LYS A 133 -1.37 -18.10 -7.91
CA LYS A 133 -1.53 -18.45 -9.32
C LYS A 133 -1.33 -19.94 -9.56
N GLN A 134 -0.21 -20.50 -9.06
CA GLN A 134 0.12 -21.90 -9.28
C GLN A 134 -0.82 -22.85 -8.50
N ALA A 135 -1.19 -22.49 -7.29
CA ALA A 135 -2.05 -23.30 -6.44
C ALA A 135 -3.47 -23.46 -6.99
N PHE A 136 -4.06 -22.34 -7.43
CA PHE A 136 -5.45 -22.26 -7.86
C PHE A 136 -5.60 -22.34 -9.38
N ASN A 137 -4.52 -22.54 -10.11
CA ASN A 137 -4.48 -22.64 -11.59
C ASN A 137 -5.04 -21.39 -12.28
N LEU A 138 -4.65 -20.20 -11.77
CA LEU A 138 -5.08 -18.92 -12.34
C LEU A 138 -4.32 -18.60 -13.63
N ASP A 139 -4.93 -17.79 -14.49
CA ASP A 139 -4.39 -17.47 -15.81
C ASP A 139 -3.11 -16.63 -15.75
N VAL A 140 -3.10 -15.58 -14.92
CA VAL A 140 -1.99 -14.63 -14.87
C VAL A 140 -1.73 -14.12 -13.45
N GLY A 141 -0.48 -13.74 -13.19
CA GLY A 141 -0.08 -12.96 -12.04
C GLY A 141 0.49 -11.62 -12.49
N ILE A 142 0.24 -10.56 -11.73
CA ILE A 142 0.79 -9.23 -12.00
C ILE A 142 1.36 -8.63 -10.72
N VAL A 143 2.38 -7.80 -10.88
CA VAL A 143 2.95 -7.07 -9.75
C VAL A 143 1.90 -6.13 -9.12
N GLU A 144 1.95 -6.01 -7.81
CA GLU A 144 0.95 -5.30 -7.01
C GLU A 144 0.76 -3.85 -7.46
N THR A 145 1.83 -3.15 -7.81
CA THR A 145 1.77 -1.77 -8.29
C THR A 145 0.98 -1.61 -9.59
N MET A 146 1.02 -2.62 -10.47
CA MET A 146 0.21 -2.61 -11.68
C MET A 146 -1.27 -2.84 -11.37
N ALA A 147 -1.60 -3.72 -10.42
CA ALA A 147 -2.97 -3.90 -9.97
C ALA A 147 -3.53 -2.60 -9.36
N HIS A 148 -2.78 -1.96 -8.46
CA HIS A 148 -3.16 -0.68 -7.88
C HIS A 148 -3.36 0.43 -8.93
N LEU A 149 -2.50 0.48 -9.96
CA LEU A 149 -2.67 1.42 -11.08
C LEU A 149 -3.96 1.15 -11.87
N GLN A 150 -4.27 -0.12 -12.18
CA GLN A 150 -5.49 -0.46 -12.90
C GLN A 150 -6.74 -0.05 -12.11
N GLY A 151 -6.80 -0.37 -10.82
CA GLY A 151 -7.88 0.04 -9.95
C GLY A 151 -8.00 1.57 -9.86
N ALA A 152 -6.90 2.28 -9.69
CA ALA A 152 -6.90 3.74 -9.61
C ALA A 152 -7.37 4.41 -10.91
N ARG A 153 -6.94 3.91 -12.07
CA ARG A 153 -7.38 4.44 -13.39
C ARG A 153 -8.87 4.19 -13.65
N TRP A 154 -9.40 3.11 -13.12
CA TRP A 154 -10.83 2.84 -13.19
C TRP A 154 -11.64 3.81 -12.32
N VAL A 155 -11.08 4.24 -11.17
CA VAL A 155 -11.67 5.29 -10.30
C VAL A 155 -11.59 6.64 -10.98
N ASN A 156 -10.39 7.04 -11.40
CA ASN A 156 -10.12 8.29 -12.12
C ASN A 156 -9.10 8.04 -13.25
N PRO A 157 -9.54 8.09 -14.53
CA PRO A 157 -8.64 7.89 -15.68
C PRO A 157 -7.46 8.87 -15.73
N ASN A 158 -7.62 10.06 -15.13
CA ASN A 158 -6.60 11.12 -15.09
C ASN A 158 -5.77 11.10 -13.79
N VAL A 159 -5.70 9.96 -13.10
CA VAL A 159 -4.92 9.82 -11.87
C VAL A 159 -3.47 10.25 -12.09
N SER A 160 -2.95 11.12 -11.22
CA SER A 160 -1.57 11.61 -11.22
C SER A 160 -0.74 11.01 -10.08
N PHE A 161 -1.41 10.65 -8.97
CA PHE A 161 -0.77 10.08 -7.80
C PHE A 161 -1.70 9.09 -7.11
N ILE A 162 -1.14 7.95 -6.73
CA ILE A 162 -1.85 6.92 -5.98
C ILE A 162 -1.17 6.78 -4.62
N LEU A 163 -1.96 6.82 -3.56
CA LEU A 163 -1.50 6.59 -2.21
C LEU A 163 -2.28 5.41 -1.62
N ASP A 164 -1.62 4.28 -1.51
CA ASP A 164 -2.14 3.11 -0.83
C ASP A 164 -1.57 3.02 0.59
N ILE A 165 -2.45 3.01 1.58
CA ILE A 165 -2.06 2.86 2.98
C ILE A 165 -2.79 1.66 3.57
N GLY A 166 -2.04 0.59 3.70
CA GLY A 166 -2.46 -0.64 4.37
C GLY A 166 -2.38 -0.54 5.89
N GLY A 167 -2.52 -1.69 6.55
CA GLY A 167 -2.34 -1.78 8.00
C GLY A 167 -0.89 -1.61 8.44
N GLN A 168 0.07 -2.10 7.66
CA GLN A 168 1.49 -2.15 8.05
C GLN A 168 2.44 -1.55 7.01
N ASP A 169 1.99 -1.31 5.82
CA ASP A 169 2.76 -0.78 4.71
C ASP A 169 2.09 0.43 4.07
N MET A 170 2.84 1.16 3.31
CA MET A 170 2.39 2.28 2.51
C MET A 170 3.10 2.24 1.17
N LYS A 171 2.35 2.44 0.11
CA LYS A 171 2.85 2.54 -1.26
C LYS A 171 2.37 3.85 -1.87
N SER A 172 3.27 4.53 -2.54
CA SER A 172 2.93 5.68 -3.37
C SER A 172 3.41 5.44 -4.79
N ILE A 173 2.54 5.74 -5.75
CA ILE A 173 2.80 5.53 -7.17
C ILE A 173 2.54 6.85 -7.87
N PHE A 174 3.59 7.41 -8.48
CA PHE A 174 3.49 8.59 -9.32
C PHE A 174 3.14 8.17 -10.74
N VAL A 175 2.12 8.81 -11.30
CA VAL A 175 1.63 8.48 -12.65
C VAL A 175 1.83 9.70 -13.55
N LYS A 176 2.47 9.49 -14.68
CA LYS A 176 2.67 10.50 -15.71
C LYS A 176 2.31 9.90 -17.07
N ASP A 177 1.51 10.62 -17.83
CA ASP A 177 1.06 10.19 -19.17
C ASP A 177 0.42 8.77 -19.16
N GLY A 178 -0.29 8.44 -18.07
CA GLY A 178 -0.93 7.14 -17.87
C GLY A 178 0.02 5.98 -17.51
N ALA A 179 1.30 6.23 -17.32
CA ALA A 179 2.29 5.23 -16.92
C ALA A 179 2.88 5.53 -15.54
N ILE A 180 3.37 4.49 -14.87
CA ILE A 180 4.10 4.65 -13.61
C ILE A 180 5.43 5.34 -13.89
N SER A 181 5.66 6.48 -13.26
CA SER A 181 6.92 7.24 -13.38
C SER A 181 7.85 7.05 -12.19
N ASN A 182 7.30 6.85 -10.99
CA ASN A 182 8.07 6.57 -9.77
C ASN A 182 7.22 5.78 -8.76
N ILE A 183 7.87 5.01 -7.91
CA ILE A 183 7.26 4.24 -6.82
C ILE A 183 8.10 4.44 -5.57
N GLU A 184 7.44 4.77 -4.45
CA GLU A 184 8.04 4.80 -3.14
C GLU A 184 7.31 3.83 -2.21
N LEU A 185 8.06 2.97 -1.55
CA LEU A 185 7.53 1.96 -0.63
C LEU A 185 8.01 2.22 0.78
N ASN A 186 7.13 2.04 1.75
CA ASN A 186 7.48 2.07 3.16
C ASN A 186 6.90 0.84 3.88
N GLU A 187 7.75 -0.14 4.11
CA GLU A 187 7.43 -1.37 4.85
C GLU A 187 8.03 -1.37 6.26
N ALA A 188 8.88 -0.38 6.56
CA ALA A 188 9.69 -0.37 7.79
C ALA A 188 9.12 0.52 8.90
N CYS A 189 8.26 1.49 8.58
CA CYS A 189 7.80 2.49 9.53
C CYS A 189 6.27 2.53 9.63
N SER A 190 5.74 2.05 10.74
CA SER A 190 4.29 2.04 11.01
C SER A 190 3.68 3.44 11.21
N SER A 191 4.47 4.51 11.40
CA SER A 191 3.93 5.85 11.70
C SER A 191 3.15 6.51 10.56
N GLY A 192 3.21 5.94 9.35
CA GLY A 192 2.41 6.33 8.20
C GLY A 192 1.34 5.30 7.81
N CYS A 193 1.08 4.28 8.64
CA CYS A 193 0.22 3.14 8.30
C CYS A 193 -0.98 3.04 9.24
N GLY A 194 -1.98 2.24 8.86
CA GLY A 194 -3.23 2.09 9.61
C GLY A 194 -3.06 1.52 11.02
N SER A 195 -2.08 0.62 11.24
CA SER A 195 -1.78 0.06 12.57
C SER A 195 -1.39 1.12 13.61
N PHE A 196 -0.82 2.24 13.16
CA PHE A 196 -0.53 3.38 14.03
C PHE A 196 -1.82 3.94 14.64
N LEU A 197 -2.82 4.23 13.81
CA LEU A 197 -4.12 4.75 14.28
C LEU A 197 -4.87 3.71 15.11
N GLN A 198 -4.85 2.45 14.71
CA GLN A 198 -5.48 1.36 15.44
C GLN A 198 -4.92 1.23 16.87
N ASN A 199 -3.59 1.33 16.99
CA ASN A 199 -2.94 1.27 18.31
C ASN A 199 -3.40 2.43 19.20
N PHE A 200 -3.45 3.67 18.70
CA PHE A 200 -3.88 4.82 19.48
C PHE A 200 -5.38 4.79 19.80
N ALA A 201 -6.23 4.37 18.87
CA ALA A 201 -7.65 4.16 19.13
C ALA A 201 -7.87 3.16 20.27
N SER A 202 -7.15 2.02 20.24
CA SER A 202 -7.19 1.01 21.30
C SER A 202 -6.72 1.54 22.66
N ILE A 203 -5.64 2.33 22.70
CA ILE A 203 -5.14 2.98 23.94
C ILE A 203 -6.20 3.93 24.53
N MET A 204 -6.97 4.58 23.66
CA MET A 204 -8.05 5.49 24.06
C MET A 204 -9.39 4.77 24.30
N SER A 205 -9.43 3.43 24.21
CA SER A 205 -10.62 2.60 24.33
C SER A 205 -11.72 2.97 23.32
N LEU A 206 -11.32 3.32 22.10
CA LEU A 206 -12.21 3.68 21.00
C LEU A 206 -12.10 2.64 19.86
N THR A 207 -13.21 2.41 19.18
CA THR A 207 -13.19 1.77 17.86
C THR A 207 -12.58 2.73 16.83
N LEU A 208 -12.08 2.22 15.69
CA LEU A 208 -11.55 3.07 14.62
C LEU A 208 -12.61 4.05 14.07
N ASN A 209 -13.88 3.63 14.05
CA ASN A 209 -14.97 4.49 13.59
C ASN A 209 -15.25 5.63 14.56
N GLU A 210 -15.37 5.34 15.87
CA GLU A 210 -15.52 6.39 16.89
C GLU A 210 -14.33 7.34 16.91
N PHE A 211 -13.10 6.81 16.76
CA PHE A 211 -11.89 7.61 16.66
C PHE A 211 -11.96 8.56 15.45
N SER A 212 -12.39 8.08 14.28
CA SER A 212 -12.55 8.87 13.08
C SER A 212 -13.60 9.98 13.26
N GLN A 213 -14.77 9.66 13.80
CA GLN A 213 -15.85 10.63 14.03
C GLN A 213 -15.42 11.73 15.00
N LYS A 214 -14.78 11.35 16.11
CA LYS A 214 -14.24 12.30 17.10
C LYS A 214 -13.19 13.22 16.47
N ALA A 215 -12.28 12.69 15.68
CA ALA A 215 -11.27 13.46 14.98
C ALA A 215 -11.88 14.46 13.99
N CYS A 216 -12.95 14.10 13.28
CA CYS A 216 -13.64 14.99 12.34
C CYS A 216 -14.33 16.18 13.05
N LEU A 217 -14.75 16.01 14.30
CA LEU A 217 -15.47 17.03 15.09
C LEU A 217 -14.57 17.80 16.07
N ALA A 218 -13.26 17.57 16.02
CA ALA A 218 -12.27 18.25 16.86
C ALA A 218 -12.22 19.75 16.56
N LYS A 219 -12.24 20.57 17.60
CA LYS A 219 -12.23 22.03 17.48
C LYS A 219 -10.83 22.62 17.41
N ASN A 220 -9.88 22.05 18.15
CA ASN A 220 -8.50 22.55 18.24
C ASN A 220 -7.52 21.37 18.14
N PRO A 221 -7.39 20.75 16.96
CA PRO A 221 -6.53 19.58 16.77
C PRO A 221 -5.11 19.82 17.30
N ALA A 222 -4.59 18.92 18.13
CA ALA A 222 -3.27 19.05 18.70
C ALA A 222 -2.19 18.90 17.61
N ASP A 223 -1.24 19.81 17.50
CA ASP A 223 -0.09 19.58 16.62
C ASP A 223 0.89 18.59 17.27
N LEU A 224 0.79 17.36 16.85
CA LEU A 224 1.66 16.27 17.31
C LEU A 224 2.95 16.17 16.50
N GLY A 225 3.05 16.91 15.39
CA GLY A 225 4.18 16.93 14.46
C GLY A 225 4.37 15.61 13.72
N THR A 226 5.57 15.43 13.18
CA THR A 226 5.98 14.22 12.45
C THR A 226 6.95 13.39 13.30
N ARG A 227 6.46 12.34 13.94
CA ARG A 227 7.25 11.51 14.86
C ARG A 227 7.02 10.03 14.57
N CYS A 228 8.04 9.19 14.86
CA CYS A 228 7.81 7.75 14.86
C CYS A 228 6.89 7.36 16.03
N THR A 229 6.28 6.17 15.95
CA THR A 229 5.28 5.68 16.92
C THR A 229 5.77 5.76 18.38
N VAL A 230 7.04 5.46 18.64
CA VAL A 230 7.62 5.47 20.00
C VAL A 230 7.60 6.89 20.59
N PHE A 231 8.08 7.88 19.82
CA PHE A 231 8.08 9.28 20.29
C PHE A 231 6.69 9.91 20.27
N MET A 232 5.79 9.43 19.42
CA MET A 232 4.41 9.86 19.37
C MET A 232 3.67 9.52 20.67
N ASN A 233 3.90 8.34 21.26
CA ASN A 233 3.36 7.97 22.58
C ASN A 233 3.68 9.00 23.66
N SER A 234 4.91 9.50 23.67
CA SER A 234 5.31 10.54 24.65
C SER A 234 4.60 11.87 24.39
N LYS A 235 4.44 12.26 23.12
CA LYS A 235 3.74 13.51 22.76
C LYS A 235 2.25 13.43 23.07
N VAL A 236 1.59 12.32 22.78
CA VAL A 236 0.18 12.07 23.13
C VAL A 236 -0.01 12.12 24.65
N LYS A 237 0.86 11.45 25.43
CA LYS A 237 0.81 11.53 26.90
C LYS A 237 1.03 12.95 27.42
N GLN A 238 1.91 13.73 26.78
CA GLN A 238 2.09 15.14 27.11
C GLN A 238 0.80 15.93 26.85
N SER A 239 0.19 15.79 25.67
CA SER A 239 -1.05 16.48 25.30
C SER A 239 -2.20 16.13 26.27
N LEU A 240 -2.31 14.87 26.71
CA LEU A 240 -3.29 14.45 27.72
C LEU A 240 -3.04 15.12 29.08
N ARG A 241 -1.78 15.27 29.50
CA ARG A 241 -1.44 16.00 30.76
C ARG A 241 -1.75 17.49 30.63
N GLU A 242 -1.70 18.04 29.46
CA GLU A 242 -2.09 19.42 29.13
C GLU A 242 -3.61 19.56 28.94
N ASN A 243 -4.39 18.56 29.36
CA ASN A 243 -5.85 18.48 29.26
C ASN A 243 -6.38 18.60 27.80
N ALA A 244 -5.65 18.06 26.81
CA ALA A 244 -6.14 17.93 25.46
C ALA A 244 -7.38 17.02 25.41
N PRO A 245 -8.52 17.41 24.85
CA PRO A 245 -9.60 16.51 24.53
C PRO A 245 -9.13 15.37 23.63
N ILE A 246 -9.73 14.19 23.81
CA ILE A 246 -9.42 13.02 22.97
C ILE A 246 -9.69 13.33 21.49
N ASP A 247 -10.72 14.08 21.19
CA ASP A 247 -11.11 14.50 19.85
C ASP A 247 -9.98 15.30 19.16
N ASP A 248 -9.38 16.27 19.90
CA ASP A 248 -8.26 17.07 19.40
C ASP A 248 -6.99 16.23 19.18
N ILE A 249 -6.75 15.25 20.05
CA ILE A 249 -5.63 14.31 19.90
C ILE A 249 -5.87 13.37 18.69
N ALA A 250 -7.09 12.88 18.53
CA ALA A 250 -7.44 12.02 17.40
C ALA A 250 -7.27 12.72 16.06
N ALA A 251 -7.71 13.98 15.95
CA ALA A 251 -7.47 14.80 14.76
C ALA A 251 -5.97 15.08 14.53
N GLY A 252 -5.24 15.39 15.59
CA GLY A 252 -3.78 15.56 15.52
C GLY A 252 -3.05 14.32 15.04
N LEU A 253 -3.51 13.12 15.42
CA LEU A 253 -2.98 11.84 14.93
C LEU A 253 -3.28 11.61 13.45
N ALA A 254 -4.50 11.93 12.98
CA ALA A 254 -4.86 11.85 11.57
C ALA A 254 -3.96 12.78 10.71
N TYR A 255 -3.76 14.02 11.13
CA TYR A 255 -2.79 14.93 10.52
C TYR A 255 -1.38 14.38 10.54
N SER A 256 -0.95 13.81 11.67
CA SER A 256 0.40 13.27 11.83
C SER A 256 0.69 12.12 10.89
N VAL A 257 -0.27 11.20 10.67
CA VAL A 257 -0.13 10.11 9.69
C VAL A 257 0.13 10.69 8.30
N MET A 258 -0.67 11.65 7.86
CA MET A 258 -0.52 12.27 6.53
C MET A 258 0.76 13.10 6.44
N LYS A 259 1.10 13.88 7.47
CA LYS A 259 2.37 14.61 7.52
C LYS A 259 3.58 13.66 7.47
N ASN A 260 3.54 12.54 8.20
CA ASN A 260 4.60 11.52 8.14
C ASN A 260 4.71 10.91 6.75
N CYS A 261 3.58 10.56 6.15
CA CYS A 261 3.53 10.04 4.78
C CYS A 261 4.16 11.03 3.80
N LEU A 262 3.60 12.23 3.68
CA LEU A 262 3.98 13.19 2.64
C LEU A 262 5.39 13.76 2.84
N PHE A 263 5.71 14.20 4.06
CA PHE A 263 6.92 15.00 4.29
C PHE A 263 8.11 14.20 4.80
N LYS A 264 7.87 13.08 5.48
CA LYS A 264 8.95 12.28 6.07
C LYS A 264 9.33 11.07 5.23
N VAL A 265 8.33 10.31 4.76
CA VAL A 265 8.55 9.13 3.93
C VAL A 265 8.80 9.55 2.50
N LEU A 266 7.87 10.25 1.88
CA LEU A 266 7.96 10.68 0.48
C LEU A 266 8.86 11.91 0.29
N LYS A 267 9.24 12.60 1.38
CA LYS A 267 10.11 13.78 1.37
C LYS A 267 9.63 14.87 0.38
N ILE A 268 8.30 15.02 0.25
CA ILE A 268 7.70 15.98 -0.66
C ILE A 268 7.94 17.39 -0.13
N ASN A 269 8.73 18.17 -0.86
CA ASN A 269 8.97 19.58 -0.56
C ASN A 269 8.02 20.51 -1.33
N ASN A 270 7.47 20.02 -2.44
CA ASN A 270 6.52 20.74 -3.26
C ASN A 270 5.31 19.85 -3.55
N ILE A 271 4.16 20.21 -3.01
CA ILE A 271 2.94 19.40 -3.11
C ILE A 271 2.45 19.27 -4.57
N ASN A 272 2.84 20.17 -5.47
CA ASN A 272 2.45 20.12 -6.88
C ASN A 272 3.03 18.92 -7.63
N VAL A 273 4.04 18.25 -7.10
CA VAL A 273 4.56 16.99 -7.70
C VAL A 273 3.54 15.85 -7.66
N LEU A 274 2.53 15.93 -6.79
CA LEU A 274 1.43 14.96 -6.72
C LEU A 274 0.46 15.07 -7.91
N GLY A 275 0.50 16.20 -8.65
CA GLY A 275 -0.52 16.53 -9.65
C GLY A 275 -1.86 16.89 -9.01
N ASP A 276 -2.94 16.86 -9.79
CA ASP A 276 -4.25 17.38 -9.34
C ASP A 276 -5.24 16.29 -8.92
N ASN A 277 -5.01 15.04 -9.36
CA ASN A 277 -5.91 13.91 -9.13
C ASN A 277 -5.23 12.82 -8.29
N ILE A 278 -5.50 12.83 -7.00
CA ILE A 278 -4.98 11.84 -6.06
C ILE A 278 -6.01 10.73 -5.89
N VAL A 279 -5.65 9.49 -6.16
CA VAL A 279 -6.48 8.33 -5.82
C VAL A 279 -5.90 7.65 -4.58
N VAL A 280 -6.73 7.50 -3.54
CA VAL A 280 -6.32 6.82 -2.31
C VAL A 280 -6.91 5.42 -2.23
N GLN A 281 -6.12 4.50 -1.68
CA GLN A 281 -6.41 3.08 -1.57
C GLN A 281 -5.97 2.55 -0.20
N GLY A 282 -6.41 1.36 0.14
CA GLY A 282 -6.11 0.74 1.43
C GLY A 282 -7.10 1.09 2.54
N GLY A 283 -7.23 0.18 3.50
CA GLY A 283 -8.24 0.26 4.56
C GLY A 283 -8.11 1.47 5.48
N THR A 284 -6.94 2.10 5.53
CA THR A 284 -6.71 3.32 6.32
C THR A 284 -7.59 4.49 5.85
N PHE A 285 -7.94 4.53 4.56
CA PHE A 285 -8.79 5.59 3.99
C PHE A 285 -10.30 5.38 4.22
N ARG A 286 -10.71 4.33 4.92
CA ARG A 286 -12.04 4.28 5.54
C ARG A 286 -12.20 5.28 6.68
N ASN A 287 -11.09 5.81 7.19
CA ASN A 287 -11.06 6.85 8.21
C ASN A 287 -11.24 8.22 7.56
N ASP A 288 -12.40 8.84 7.75
CA ASP A 288 -12.78 10.13 7.18
C ASP A 288 -11.80 11.26 7.59
N ALA A 289 -11.28 11.21 8.82
CA ALA A 289 -10.32 12.21 9.28
C ALA A 289 -8.97 12.11 8.55
N VAL A 290 -8.50 10.91 8.23
CA VAL A 290 -7.28 10.70 7.45
C VAL A 290 -7.46 11.16 6.02
N TYR A 291 -8.60 10.83 5.41
CA TYR A 291 -8.95 11.27 4.06
C TYR A 291 -8.98 12.81 4.00
N ARG A 292 -9.71 13.45 4.93
CA ARG A 292 -9.80 14.91 5.00
C ARG A 292 -8.47 15.57 5.30
N ALA A 293 -7.64 14.99 6.17
CA ALA A 293 -6.30 15.51 6.44
C ALA A 293 -5.43 15.53 5.18
N LEU A 294 -5.54 14.53 4.30
CA LEU A 294 -4.84 14.54 3.02
C LEU A 294 -5.35 15.66 2.10
N GLU A 295 -6.68 15.87 2.00
CA GLU A 295 -7.24 16.97 1.22
C GLU A 295 -6.74 18.34 1.72
N VAL A 296 -6.79 18.56 3.05
CA VAL A 296 -6.35 19.82 3.67
C VAL A 296 -4.86 20.06 3.46
N LEU A 297 -4.02 19.03 3.64
CA LEU A 297 -2.56 19.16 3.50
C LEU A 297 -2.11 19.31 2.05
N SER A 298 -2.80 18.66 1.12
CA SER A 298 -2.44 18.69 -0.29
C SER A 298 -3.10 19.83 -1.06
N GLY A 299 -4.27 20.28 -0.64
CA GLY A 299 -5.11 21.21 -1.41
C GLY A 299 -5.56 20.63 -2.75
N LYS A 300 -5.54 19.31 -2.92
CA LYS A 300 -5.83 18.60 -4.18
C LYS A 300 -7.14 17.83 -4.10
N GLN A 301 -7.66 17.44 -5.26
CA GLN A 301 -8.80 16.54 -5.33
C GLN A 301 -8.37 15.11 -4.97
N VAL A 302 -9.06 14.53 -4.01
CA VAL A 302 -8.82 13.14 -3.56
C VAL A 302 -10.01 12.28 -3.95
N PHE A 303 -9.73 11.12 -4.53
CA PHE A 303 -10.71 10.15 -5.02
C PHE A 303 -10.50 8.81 -4.32
N THR A 304 -11.57 8.08 -4.09
CA THR A 304 -11.51 6.71 -3.55
C THR A 304 -12.75 5.93 -3.97
N THR A 305 -12.92 4.76 -3.38
CA THR A 305 -14.12 3.92 -3.52
C THR A 305 -14.72 3.62 -2.14
N ASP A 306 -15.90 3.05 -2.12
CA ASP A 306 -16.52 2.52 -0.91
C ASP A 306 -15.82 1.26 -0.35
N ILE A 307 -14.92 0.65 -1.13
CA ILE A 307 -14.09 -0.52 -0.75
C ILE A 307 -12.59 -0.26 -0.99
N PRO A 308 -11.99 0.78 -0.41
CA PRO A 308 -10.60 1.16 -0.71
C PRO A 308 -9.57 0.06 -0.41
N GLU A 309 -9.86 -0.87 0.49
CA GLU A 309 -9.01 -2.01 0.82
C GLU A 309 -8.97 -3.10 -0.23
N LEU A 310 -9.94 -3.13 -1.16
CA LEU A 310 -10.04 -4.15 -2.20
C LEU A 310 -9.47 -3.70 -3.55
N MET A 311 -8.83 -2.54 -3.60
CA MET A 311 -8.38 -1.93 -4.86
C MET A 311 -7.32 -2.77 -5.59
N GLY A 312 -6.46 -3.50 -4.88
CA GLY A 312 -5.53 -4.45 -5.49
C GLY A 312 -6.25 -5.60 -6.20
N ALA A 313 -7.24 -6.21 -5.53
CA ALA A 313 -8.06 -7.28 -6.11
C ALA A 313 -8.93 -6.76 -7.27
N LEU A 314 -9.52 -5.57 -7.14
CA LEU A 314 -10.26 -4.90 -8.23
C LEU A 314 -9.36 -4.70 -9.46
N GLY A 315 -8.17 -4.15 -9.26
CA GLY A 315 -7.23 -3.92 -10.34
C GLY A 315 -6.77 -5.21 -11.02
N ALA A 316 -6.59 -6.30 -10.25
CA ALA A 316 -6.29 -7.61 -10.80
C ALA A 316 -7.45 -8.16 -11.65
N ALA A 317 -8.70 -8.05 -11.18
CA ALA A 317 -9.88 -8.47 -11.93
C ALA A 317 -10.06 -7.66 -13.23
N LEU A 318 -9.88 -6.34 -13.16
CA LEU A 318 -9.90 -5.45 -14.34
C LEU A 318 -8.79 -5.79 -15.33
N TYR A 319 -7.59 -6.13 -14.83
CA TYR A 319 -6.48 -6.57 -15.68
C TYR A 319 -6.83 -7.87 -16.41
N ALA A 320 -7.39 -8.85 -15.69
CA ALA A 320 -7.86 -10.11 -16.27
C ALA A 320 -8.87 -9.87 -17.40
N LYS A 321 -9.83 -8.98 -17.19
CA LYS A 321 -10.87 -8.64 -18.17
C LYS A 321 -10.29 -7.96 -19.42
N ASN A 322 -9.45 -6.95 -19.24
CA ASN A 322 -9.07 -6.03 -20.31
C ASN A 322 -7.94 -6.57 -21.22
N ASN A 323 -7.12 -7.50 -20.74
CA ASN A 323 -5.96 -7.97 -21.49
C ASN A 323 -6.20 -9.19 -22.38
N LYS A 324 -7.48 -9.60 -22.60
CA LYS A 324 -7.85 -10.74 -23.45
C LYS A 324 -6.89 -11.91 -23.26
N ILE A 325 -6.68 -12.27 -22.02
CA ILE A 325 -5.78 -13.36 -21.66
C ILE A 325 -6.30 -14.59 -22.39
N PRO A 326 -5.52 -15.25 -23.26
CA PRO A 326 -6.00 -16.44 -23.90
C PRO A 326 -6.34 -17.44 -22.79
N SER A 327 -7.58 -17.80 -22.65
CA SER A 327 -7.97 -18.96 -21.84
C SER A 327 -7.45 -20.19 -22.59
N SER A 328 -6.13 -20.40 -22.50
CA SER A 328 -5.41 -21.42 -23.24
C SER A 328 -5.68 -22.82 -22.74
N LYS A 329 -6.49 -22.93 -21.70
CA LYS A 329 -6.96 -24.21 -21.14
C LYS A 329 -8.37 -24.02 -20.66
N ASN A 330 -9.17 -25.08 -20.67
CA ASN A 330 -10.30 -25.22 -19.76
C ASN A 330 -9.75 -25.14 -18.32
N ASN A 331 -9.44 -23.95 -17.88
CA ASN A 331 -8.80 -23.72 -16.59
C ASN A 331 -9.85 -23.86 -15.51
N GLU A 332 -10.08 -25.11 -15.16
CA GLU A 332 -10.85 -25.42 -13.96
C GLU A 332 -10.08 -24.84 -12.77
N ILE A 333 -10.64 -23.81 -12.15
CA ILE A 333 -10.06 -23.23 -10.94
C ILE A 333 -10.10 -24.28 -9.85
N VAL A 334 -8.93 -24.54 -9.27
CA VAL A 334 -8.79 -25.49 -8.16
C VAL A 334 -9.26 -24.84 -6.87
N LEU A 335 -10.42 -25.25 -6.33
CA LEU A 335 -10.95 -24.66 -5.10
C LEU A 335 -10.20 -25.11 -3.84
N LEU A 336 -9.71 -26.35 -3.84
CA LEU A 336 -9.02 -26.97 -2.71
C LEU A 336 -7.65 -27.50 -3.16
N PRO A 337 -6.61 -26.63 -3.23
CA PRO A 337 -5.29 -27.05 -3.68
C PRO A 337 -4.70 -28.03 -2.66
N SER A 338 -4.25 -29.17 -3.17
CA SER A 338 -3.48 -30.15 -2.41
C SER A 338 -2.02 -30.08 -2.85
N TYR A 339 -1.11 -30.02 -1.89
CA TYR A 339 0.32 -29.82 -2.17
C TYR A 339 1.21 -30.52 -1.16
N GLU A 340 2.43 -30.78 -1.59
CA GLU A 340 3.54 -31.22 -0.73
C GLU A 340 4.58 -30.10 -0.67
N THR A 341 5.22 -29.96 0.49
CA THR A 341 6.30 -28.98 0.68
C THR A 341 7.63 -29.66 0.91
N LYS A 342 8.69 -29.11 0.32
CA LYS A 342 10.06 -29.54 0.55
C LYS A 342 10.95 -28.34 0.82
N GLU A 343 11.65 -28.35 1.95
CA GLU A 343 12.65 -27.35 2.24
C GLU A 343 13.93 -27.63 1.47
N LEU A 344 14.48 -26.59 0.86
CA LEU A 344 15.71 -26.60 0.06
C LEU A 344 16.63 -25.49 0.55
N HIS A 345 17.93 -25.75 0.57
CA HIS A 345 18.93 -24.73 0.82
C HIS A 345 19.56 -24.30 -0.50
N CYS A 346 19.40 -23.02 -0.84
CA CYS A 346 19.98 -22.46 -2.05
C CYS A 346 21.51 -22.42 -1.97
N LYS A 347 22.17 -22.93 -3.00
CA LYS A 347 23.64 -22.94 -3.12
C LYS A 347 24.16 -21.89 -4.11
N GLY A 348 23.32 -20.96 -4.57
CA GLY A 348 23.67 -20.01 -5.63
C GLY A 348 24.58 -18.87 -5.21
N CYS A 349 24.58 -18.51 -3.91
CA CYS A 349 25.42 -17.43 -3.37
C CYS A 349 25.62 -17.59 -1.85
N THR A 350 26.36 -16.66 -1.25
CA THR A 350 26.67 -16.66 0.20
C THR A 350 25.45 -16.50 1.11
N ASN A 351 24.29 -16.05 0.61
CA ASN A 351 23.07 -15.92 1.41
C ASN A 351 22.47 -17.26 1.83
N GLN A 352 22.76 -18.37 1.10
CA GLN A 352 22.27 -19.72 1.40
C GLN A 352 20.79 -19.77 1.84
N CYS A 353 19.91 -19.07 1.11
CA CYS A 353 18.50 -18.93 1.46
C CYS A 353 17.86 -20.31 1.73
N SER A 354 17.09 -20.42 2.81
CA SER A 354 16.11 -21.50 2.97
C SER A 354 14.93 -21.23 2.05
N VAL A 355 14.63 -22.14 1.14
CA VAL A 355 13.61 -22.04 0.11
C VAL A 355 12.63 -23.16 0.26
N LEU A 356 11.34 -22.84 0.32
CA LEU A 356 10.27 -23.82 0.38
C LEU A 356 9.76 -24.10 -1.05
N LYS A 357 9.88 -25.32 -1.51
CA LYS A 357 9.28 -25.77 -2.78
C LYS A 357 7.88 -26.31 -2.48
N PHE A 358 6.90 -25.78 -3.17
CA PHE A 358 5.54 -26.29 -3.24
C PHE A 358 5.38 -27.14 -4.50
N SER A 359 4.82 -28.34 -4.38
CA SER A 359 4.48 -29.22 -5.49
C SER A 359 2.98 -29.52 -5.40
N PHE A 360 2.20 -28.94 -6.32
CA PHE A 360 0.74 -29.07 -6.33
C PHE A 360 0.31 -30.29 -7.12
N LYS A 361 -0.85 -30.90 -6.75
CA LYS A 361 -1.39 -32.05 -7.48
C LYS A 361 -1.82 -31.75 -8.92
N ASN A 362 -2.07 -30.47 -9.26
CA ASN A 362 -2.31 -30.04 -10.63
C ASN A 362 -1.03 -30.06 -11.50
N GLY A 363 0.11 -30.47 -10.97
CA GLY A 363 1.41 -30.53 -11.67
C GLY A 363 2.23 -29.26 -11.58
N ASN A 364 1.67 -28.18 -11.05
CA ASN A 364 2.37 -26.91 -10.90
C ASN A 364 3.37 -26.95 -9.74
N THR A 365 4.38 -26.09 -9.81
CA THR A 365 5.36 -25.91 -8.71
C THR A 365 5.63 -24.43 -8.46
N CYS A 366 5.86 -24.09 -7.19
CA CYS A 366 6.23 -22.74 -6.79
C CYS A 366 7.37 -22.81 -5.77
N TYR A 367 8.20 -21.76 -5.73
CA TYR A 367 9.29 -21.61 -4.77
C TYR A 367 9.10 -20.32 -3.98
N SER A 368 9.24 -20.40 -2.66
CA SER A 368 9.08 -19.26 -1.76
C SER A 368 10.27 -19.15 -0.81
N GLY A 369 10.61 -17.94 -0.37
CA GLY A 369 11.74 -17.68 0.53
C GLY A 369 13.07 -17.38 -0.16
N ASN A 370 13.14 -17.45 -1.50
CA ASN A 370 14.31 -17.02 -2.25
C ASN A 370 14.41 -15.48 -2.26
N LYS A 371 15.62 -14.97 -2.04
CA LYS A 371 15.91 -13.53 -2.07
C LYS A 371 16.35 -13.03 -3.45
N CYS A 372 16.33 -13.86 -4.46
CA CYS A 372 16.68 -13.54 -5.84
C CYS A 372 16.01 -14.51 -6.82
N GLU A 373 15.91 -14.13 -8.07
CA GLU A 373 15.25 -14.91 -9.13
C GLU A 373 16.20 -15.85 -9.89
N ASN A 374 17.48 -15.92 -9.49
CA ASN A 374 18.50 -16.54 -10.33
C ASN A 374 18.51 -18.08 -10.32
N VAL A 375 17.97 -18.74 -9.28
CA VAL A 375 18.19 -20.18 -9.08
C VAL A 375 16.92 -21.01 -9.24
N TYR A 376 15.76 -20.52 -8.79
CA TYR A 376 14.54 -21.30 -8.72
C TYR A 376 13.45 -20.89 -9.70
N TYR A 377 13.63 -19.77 -10.42
CA TYR A 377 12.74 -19.45 -11.53
C TYR A 377 13.17 -20.24 -12.76
N PRO A 378 12.24 -20.87 -13.49
CA PRO A 378 12.58 -21.49 -14.77
C PRO A 378 13.18 -20.36 -15.63
N LYS A 379 14.43 -20.57 -16.07
CA LYS A 379 15.02 -19.73 -17.11
C LYS A 379 14.18 -19.95 -18.35
N ASN A 380 13.15 -19.17 -18.56
CA ASN A 380 12.50 -19.06 -19.85
C ASN A 380 13.56 -18.52 -20.78
N SER A 381 14.16 -19.44 -21.56
CA SER A 381 15.15 -19.15 -22.60
C SER A 381 14.63 -18.19 -23.66
N ASP A 382 13.32 -17.96 -23.72
CA ASP A 382 12.63 -17.19 -24.74
C ASP A 382 12.27 -15.75 -24.31
N LEU A 383 12.50 -15.38 -23.05
CA LEU A 383 12.44 -13.99 -22.66
C LEU A 383 13.64 -13.27 -23.29
N VAL A 384 13.35 -12.44 -24.28
CA VAL A 384 14.32 -11.48 -24.83
C VAL A 384 14.87 -10.72 -23.65
N LYS A 385 16.10 -11.03 -23.25
CA LYS A 385 16.78 -10.28 -22.18
C LYS A 385 16.83 -8.83 -22.67
N GLY A 386 16.18 -7.94 -21.97
CA GLY A 386 16.29 -6.52 -22.22
C GLY A 386 17.76 -6.10 -22.21
N ILE A 387 18.06 -4.98 -22.83
CA ILE A 387 19.41 -4.42 -22.84
C ILE A 387 19.91 -4.28 -21.41
N ASN A 388 21.04 -4.91 -21.11
CA ASN A 388 21.68 -4.72 -19.81
C ASN A 388 22.35 -3.35 -19.79
N PHE A 389 21.64 -2.33 -19.34
CA PHE A 389 22.16 -0.97 -19.28
C PHE A 389 23.43 -0.83 -18.42
N PHE A 390 23.68 -1.73 -17.48
CA PHE A 390 24.94 -1.73 -16.71
C PHE A 390 26.10 -2.16 -17.59
N GLU A 391 25.93 -3.14 -18.47
CA GLU A 391 26.96 -3.54 -19.41
C GLU A 391 27.19 -2.46 -20.48
N GLU A 392 26.13 -1.81 -20.98
CA GLU A 392 26.26 -0.68 -21.90
C GLU A 392 26.94 0.52 -21.27
N LYS A 393 26.58 0.84 -20.02
CA LYS A 393 27.25 1.88 -19.23
C LYS A 393 28.75 1.56 -19.05
N ASP A 394 29.09 0.33 -18.70
CA ASP A 394 30.48 -0.09 -18.56
C ASP A 394 31.25 -0.01 -19.89
N LYS A 395 30.63 -0.36 -21.02
CA LYS A 395 31.21 -0.19 -22.36
C LYS A 395 31.45 1.27 -22.71
N ILE A 396 30.48 2.15 -22.40
CA ILE A 396 30.61 3.60 -22.67
C ILE A 396 31.70 4.24 -21.80
N LEU A 397 31.77 3.85 -20.52
CA LEU A 397 32.72 4.46 -19.59
C LEU A 397 34.14 3.91 -19.72
N PHE A 398 34.30 2.64 -20.09
CA PHE A 398 35.59 1.93 -20.01
C PHE A 398 36.00 1.30 -21.34
N GLY A 399 35.23 1.45 -22.40
CA GLY A 399 35.45 0.82 -23.71
C GLY A 399 35.20 -0.68 -23.67
N THR A 400 35.40 -1.32 -24.82
CA THR A 400 35.23 -2.78 -24.98
C THR A 400 36.37 -3.59 -24.34
N ASP A 401 37.51 -2.98 -24.10
CA ASP A 401 38.66 -3.62 -23.43
C ASP A 401 38.55 -3.49 -21.94
N LYS A 402 38.34 -4.59 -21.25
CA LYS A 402 38.23 -4.70 -19.78
C LYS A 402 39.55 -4.42 -19.02
N LYS A 403 40.42 -3.60 -19.55
CA LYS A 403 41.60 -3.09 -18.82
C LYS A 403 41.22 -1.86 -18.02
N TYR A 404 40.80 -2.09 -16.77
CA TYR A 404 40.63 -1.02 -15.80
C TYR A 404 41.98 -0.34 -15.56
N MET A 405 42.11 0.93 -15.87
CA MET A 405 43.23 1.75 -15.37
C MET A 405 43.05 1.89 -13.86
N LEU A 406 43.84 1.17 -13.11
CA LEU A 406 43.95 1.38 -11.66
C LEU A 406 44.65 2.70 -11.43
N ALA A 407 44.06 3.56 -10.59
CA ALA A 407 44.82 4.72 -10.07
C ALA A 407 46.08 4.23 -9.39
N PRO A 408 47.24 4.95 -9.53
CA PRO A 408 48.54 4.47 -9.08
C PRO A 408 48.63 4.06 -7.61
N ASN A 409 47.68 4.46 -6.78
CA ASN A 409 47.65 4.20 -5.33
C ASN A 409 46.48 3.37 -4.84
N ALA A 410 45.81 2.64 -5.72
CA ALA A 410 44.71 1.74 -5.29
C ALA A 410 45.31 0.51 -4.60
N ALA A 411 44.88 0.24 -3.38
CA ALA A 411 45.28 -0.96 -2.63
C ALA A 411 44.91 -2.23 -3.41
N LYS A 412 45.81 -3.21 -3.46
CA LYS A 412 45.55 -4.50 -4.10
C LYS A 412 44.36 -5.17 -3.40
N PRO A 413 43.40 -5.73 -4.15
CA PRO A 413 42.27 -6.43 -3.54
C PRO A 413 42.71 -7.69 -2.84
N VAL A 414 42.12 -7.96 -1.70
CA VAL A 414 42.47 -9.11 -0.82
C VAL A 414 41.84 -10.42 -1.32
N ASN A 415 40.92 -10.37 -2.29
CA ASN A 415 40.26 -11.59 -2.78
C ASN A 415 39.84 -11.44 -4.26
N ASN A 416 40.08 -12.48 -5.06
CA ASN A 416 39.83 -12.51 -6.50
C ASN A 416 38.34 -12.51 -6.90
N ASN A 417 37.41 -12.65 -5.95
CA ASN A 417 35.98 -12.70 -6.21
C ASN A 417 35.21 -11.43 -5.86
N THR A 418 35.87 -10.39 -5.34
CA THR A 418 35.24 -9.08 -5.11
C THR A 418 35.34 -8.25 -6.38
N ARG A 419 34.21 -7.86 -6.96
CA ARG A 419 34.17 -6.83 -8.00
C ARG A 419 34.87 -5.58 -7.45
N LYS A 420 35.96 -5.20 -8.08
CA LYS A 420 36.74 -4.03 -7.71
C LYS A 420 35.89 -2.79 -7.83
N ILE A 421 35.48 -2.20 -6.72
CA ILE A 421 34.95 -0.85 -6.70
C ILE A 421 36.17 0.06 -6.87
N ILE A 422 36.37 0.56 -8.07
CA ILE A 422 37.37 1.59 -8.32
C ILE A 422 36.81 2.87 -7.73
N GLY A 423 37.55 3.49 -6.82
CA GLY A 423 37.20 4.79 -6.29
C GLY A 423 37.21 5.84 -7.42
N ILE A 424 36.02 6.10 -7.96
CA ILE A 424 35.80 7.23 -8.87
C ILE A 424 35.93 8.50 -8.00
N PRO A 425 36.77 9.50 -8.39
CA PRO A 425 36.83 10.74 -7.67
C PRO A 425 35.41 11.32 -7.43
N ARG A 426 35.12 11.80 -6.24
CA ARG A 426 33.81 12.34 -5.85
C ARG A 426 33.20 13.34 -6.85
N ILE A 427 34.04 14.04 -7.60
CA ILE A 427 33.64 15.00 -8.63
C ILE A 427 32.97 14.31 -9.83
N LEU A 428 33.40 13.12 -10.24
CA LEU A 428 32.80 12.39 -11.35
C LEU A 428 31.45 11.75 -10.97
N ASN A 429 31.25 11.42 -9.69
CA ASN A 429 29.96 10.92 -9.19
C ASN A 429 28.86 11.98 -9.27
N ILE A 430 29.19 13.26 -9.08
CA ILE A 430 28.20 14.36 -9.16
C ILE A 430 27.79 14.60 -10.61
N VAL A 431 28.72 14.52 -11.56
CA VAL A 431 28.41 14.72 -12.98
C VAL A 431 27.63 13.54 -13.58
N LEU A 432 27.86 12.32 -13.09
CA LEU A 432 27.08 11.14 -13.52
C LEU A 432 25.66 11.13 -12.96
N PHE A 433 25.42 11.70 -11.78
CA PHE A 433 24.08 11.79 -11.19
C PHE A 433 23.18 12.81 -11.91
N VAL A 434 23.79 13.81 -12.56
CA VAL A 434 23.09 14.86 -13.32
C VAL A 434 22.80 14.43 -14.78
N LEU A 435 23.50 13.42 -15.30
CA LEU A 435 23.30 12.91 -16.68
C LEU A 435 22.37 11.69 -16.78
N VAL A 436 21.86 11.18 -15.64
CA VAL A 436 20.96 10.02 -15.56
C VAL A 436 19.61 10.39 -14.94
N LEU A 437 19.42 11.66 -14.58
CA LEU A 437 18.14 12.28 -14.33
C LEU A 437 17.76 13.12 -15.56
#